data_6b651e5f9e14297f5d95e75088df187d
#
_entry.id   6b651e5f9e14297f5d95e75088df187d
#
_cell.length_a   1.000
_cell.length_b   1.000
_cell.length_c   1.000
_cell.angle_alpha   90.00
_cell.angle_beta   90.00
_cell.angle_gamma   90.00
#
_symmetry.space_group_name_H-M   'P 1'
#
loop_
_entity.id
_entity.type
_entity.pdbx_description
1 polymer ?
#
loop_
_entity_poly.entity_id
_entity_poly.type
_entity_poly.pdbx_seq_one_letter_code
_entity_poly.pdbx_strand_id
1 'polypeptide(L)'
;SISAARFKDAKFAGPAIFKNARFAGDAEFDSAVFNSGATFFQAQFALERAPSGEDDGEEPSAELAKTSADLVISFAGAVFLADDDGDTVTFEGAKFGDRNFKRATTFDNAYFRSTKGEKAKRCVANFREVDCLGPITFRGAQFQEFVRADFSHSRFEDNVDLGDCKFLSDALFEKCAFRDDIVLAQTQFNSFP
;
A
#
# COMPACT_ATOMS: atom_id res chain seq x y z
N SER A 1 13.61 13.07 -3.53
CA SER A 1 13.15 12.06 -2.55
C SER A 1 12.58 12.77 -1.32
N ILE A 2 11.62 12.12 -0.67
CA ILE A 2 10.97 12.60 0.56
C ILE A 2 11.62 11.82 1.70
N SER A 3 12.29 12.51 2.64
CA SER A 3 12.99 11.87 3.76
C SER A 3 12.04 11.32 4.83
N ALA A 4 10.86 11.93 5.00
CA ALA A 4 9.76 11.41 5.80
C ALA A 4 8.45 12.04 5.32
N ALA A 5 7.38 11.25 5.23
CA ALA A 5 6.04 11.69 4.86
C ALA A 5 5.07 11.28 5.97
N ARG A 6 4.57 12.26 6.72
CA ARG A 6 3.67 12.02 7.85
C ARG A 6 2.33 12.70 7.58
N PHE A 7 1.36 11.90 7.17
CA PHE A 7 0.00 12.31 6.86
C PHE A 7 -1.04 11.62 7.76
N LYS A 8 -0.63 11.26 8.97
CA LYS A 8 -1.53 10.66 9.95
C LYS A 8 -2.72 11.57 10.19
N ASP A 9 -3.92 10.98 10.17
CA ASP A 9 -5.22 11.66 10.32
C ASP A 9 -5.49 12.77 9.29
N ALA A 10 -4.69 12.87 8.22
CA ALA A 10 -4.87 13.88 7.17
C ALA A 10 -6.15 13.63 6.37
N LYS A 11 -6.79 14.72 5.92
CA LYS A 11 -7.96 14.65 5.04
C LYS A 11 -7.65 15.30 3.70
N PHE A 12 -7.63 14.48 2.65
CA PHE A 12 -7.46 14.92 1.27
C PHE A 12 -8.85 15.11 0.67
N ALA A 13 -9.28 16.37 0.50
CA ALA A 13 -10.60 16.71 -0.03
C ALA A 13 -10.71 16.46 -1.55
N GLY A 14 -9.60 16.63 -2.28
CA GLY A 14 -9.49 16.35 -3.71
C GLY A 14 -8.59 15.16 -3.97
N PRO A 15 -8.33 14.83 -5.27
CA PRO A 15 -7.46 13.73 -5.64
C PRO A 15 -6.05 13.88 -5.06
N ALA A 16 -5.54 12.85 -4.39
CA ALA A 16 -4.19 12.83 -3.84
C ALA A 16 -3.24 12.16 -4.83
N ILE A 17 -2.25 12.90 -5.34
CA ILE A 17 -1.39 12.44 -6.43
C ILE A 17 0.04 12.29 -5.94
N PHE A 18 0.49 11.04 -5.75
CA PHE A 18 1.86 10.64 -5.39
C PHE A 18 2.52 9.79 -6.48
N LYS A 19 2.12 10.00 -7.74
CA LYS A 19 2.68 9.28 -8.89
C LYS A 19 4.19 9.46 -8.96
N ASN A 20 4.93 8.33 -9.09
CA ASN A 20 6.40 8.28 -9.13
C ASN A 20 7.09 8.88 -7.90
N ALA A 21 6.36 9.10 -6.79
CA ALA A 21 6.96 9.61 -5.57
C ALA A 21 7.98 8.60 -4.99
N ARG A 22 9.06 9.12 -4.42
CA ARG A 22 10.08 8.32 -3.75
C ARG A 22 10.13 8.68 -2.28
N PHE A 23 9.69 7.77 -1.44
CA PHE A 23 9.71 7.87 0.01
C PHE A 23 10.95 7.13 0.52
N ALA A 24 12.02 7.87 0.80
CA ALA A 24 13.28 7.32 1.27
C ALA A 24 13.30 7.10 2.80
N GLY A 25 12.34 7.66 3.50
CA GLY A 25 12.13 7.51 4.95
C GLY A 25 10.73 7.00 5.27
N ASP A 26 10.28 7.27 6.50
CA ASP A 26 8.95 6.90 6.94
C ASP A 26 7.87 7.45 6.01
N ALA A 27 6.85 6.63 5.71
CA ALA A 27 5.67 7.01 4.96
C ALA A 27 4.42 6.60 5.76
N GLU A 28 3.90 7.53 6.54
CA GLU A 28 2.81 7.31 7.49
C GLU A 28 1.53 8.00 6.99
N PHE A 29 0.52 7.21 6.63
CA PHE A 29 -0.80 7.64 6.19
C PHE A 29 -1.89 7.04 7.11
N ASP A 30 -1.55 6.74 8.36
CA ASP A 30 -2.46 6.11 9.32
C ASP A 30 -3.72 6.97 9.50
N SER A 31 -4.87 6.35 9.43
CA SER A 31 -6.18 7.01 9.54
C SER A 31 -6.40 8.18 8.56
N ALA A 32 -5.56 8.30 7.52
CA ALA A 32 -5.77 9.32 6.49
C ALA A 32 -7.05 9.03 5.69
N VAL A 33 -7.75 10.09 5.28
CA VAL A 33 -8.98 10.02 4.50
C VAL A 33 -8.76 10.63 3.12
N PHE A 34 -8.92 9.83 2.08
CA PHE A 34 -8.81 10.24 0.68
C PHE A 34 -10.23 10.28 0.08
N ASN A 35 -10.81 11.49 -0.01
CA ASN A 35 -12.23 11.66 -0.40
C ASN A 35 -12.49 11.50 -1.90
N SER A 36 -11.48 11.67 -2.74
CA SER A 36 -11.61 11.64 -4.21
C SER A 36 -10.52 10.79 -4.85
N GLY A 37 -10.23 9.64 -4.21
CA GLY A 37 -9.20 8.72 -4.65
C GLY A 37 -7.76 9.17 -4.37
N ALA A 38 -6.85 8.23 -4.54
CA ALA A 38 -5.41 8.47 -4.40
C ALA A 38 -4.62 7.69 -5.47
N THR A 39 -3.55 8.28 -5.97
CA THR A 39 -2.65 7.57 -6.88
C THR A 39 -1.23 7.53 -6.35
N PHE A 40 -0.73 6.32 -6.14
CA PHE A 40 0.65 5.98 -5.81
C PHE A 40 1.28 5.18 -6.98
N PHE A 41 0.81 5.43 -8.20
CA PHE A 41 1.29 4.74 -9.40
C PHE A 41 2.81 4.84 -9.49
N GLN A 42 3.49 3.68 -9.56
CA GLN A 42 4.95 3.55 -9.59
C GLN A 42 5.66 4.28 -8.43
N ALA A 43 4.98 4.52 -7.31
CA ALA A 43 5.63 5.05 -6.13
C ALA A 43 6.60 4.03 -5.53
N GLN A 44 7.63 4.52 -4.87
CA GLN A 44 8.68 3.71 -4.27
C GLN A 44 8.82 4.06 -2.79
N PHE A 45 8.73 3.05 -1.94
CA PHE A 45 8.76 3.20 -0.49
C PHE A 45 9.94 2.42 0.10
N ALA A 46 10.66 3.06 1.04
CA ALA A 46 11.81 2.48 1.76
C ALA A 46 12.89 1.91 0.83
N LEU A 47 13.34 2.70 -0.14
CA LEU A 47 14.44 2.32 -1.03
C LEU A 47 15.76 2.37 -0.30
N GLU A 48 16.65 1.42 -0.58
CA GLU A 48 18.05 1.56 -0.23
C GLU A 48 18.58 2.92 -0.71
N ARG A 49 19.20 3.65 0.22
CA ARG A 49 20.02 4.78 -0.17
C ARG A 49 21.16 4.20 -0.99
N ALA A 50 21.23 4.56 -2.27
CA ALA A 50 22.40 4.22 -3.07
C ALA A 50 23.65 4.65 -2.25
N PRO A 51 24.66 3.78 -2.10
CA PRO A 51 25.90 4.20 -1.45
C PRO A 51 26.36 5.46 -2.20
N SER A 52 26.45 6.57 -1.49
CA SER A 52 27.03 7.78 -2.04
C SER A 52 28.48 7.44 -2.36
N GLY A 53 28.77 7.28 -3.65
CA GLY A 53 30.08 6.86 -4.15
C GLY A 53 31.11 7.98 -4.12
N GLU A 54 31.21 8.71 -3.01
CA GLU A 54 32.34 9.60 -2.71
C GLU A 54 32.66 9.42 -1.23
N ASP A 55 33.75 8.69 -1.03
CA ASP A 55 34.38 8.43 0.26
C ASP A 55 35.12 9.71 0.72
N ASP A 56 34.38 10.69 1.15
CA ASP A 56 34.95 11.94 1.72
C ASP A 56 35.19 11.84 3.22
N GLY A 57 35.42 10.63 3.75
CA GLY A 57 36.05 10.44 5.07
C GLY A 57 35.34 11.05 6.29
N GLU A 58 34.16 11.62 6.15
CA GLU A 58 33.32 12.01 7.28
C GLU A 58 32.40 10.84 7.69
N GLU A 59 32.65 10.26 8.85
CA GLU A 59 31.75 9.32 9.48
C GLU A 59 30.35 9.97 9.59
N PRO A 60 29.30 9.38 8.99
CA PRO A 60 27.94 9.92 9.16
C PRO A 60 27.61 9.90 10.65
N SER A 61 27.24 11.06 11.19
CA SER A 61 26.81 11.20 12.57
C SER A 61 25.74 10.12 12.86
N ALA A 62 25.89 9.38 13.96
CA ALA A 62 25.08 8.23 14.33
C ALA A 62 23.56 8.52 14.44
N GLU A 63 23.14 9.75 14.27
CA GLU A 63 21.75 10.23 14.37
C GLU A 63 20.99 10.13 13.03
N LEU A 64 21.63 9.81 11.91
CA LEU A 64 21.04 9.88 10.56
C LEU A 64 20.85 8.55 9.85
N ALA A 65 21.23 7.44 10.44
CA ALA A 65 21.10 6.13 9.80
C ALA A 65 19.99 5.28 10.43
N LYS A 66 18.72 5.68 10.27
CA LYS A 66 17.67 4.65 10.26
C LYS A 66 18.04 3.71 9.11
N THR A 67 18.34 2.44 9.44
CA THR A 67 18.48 1.41 8.41
C THR A 67 17.11 1.21 7.77
N SER A 68 17.05 0.75 6.53
CA SER A 68 15.77 0.42 5.86
C SER A 68 14.90 -0.52 6.72
N ALA A 69 15.54 -1.35 7.56
CA ALA A 69 14.87 -2.24 8.51
C ALA A 69 14.00 -1.52 9.57
N ASP A 70 14.26 -0.24 9.86
CA ASP A 70 13.57 0.53 10.90
C ASP A 70 12.50 1.48 10.34
N LEU A 71 12.41 1.61 9.01
CA LEU A 71 11.46 2.50 8.37
C LEU A 71 10.01 1.98 8.52
N VAL A 72 9.07 2.91 8.59
CA VAL A 72 7.64 2.63 8.67
C VAL A 72 6.96 2.99 7.35
N ILE A 73 6.24 2.04 6.77
CA ILE A 73 5.31 2.28 5.65
C ILE A 73 3.93 1.87 6.15
N SER A 74 3.07 2.85 6.41
CA SER A 74 1.79 2.58 7.04
C SER A 74 0.63 3.34 6.41
N PHE A 75 -0.42 2.60 6.12
CA PHE A 75 -1.74 3.05 5.70
C PHE A 75 -2.81 2.46 6.64
N ALA A 76 -2.43 2.14 7.89
CA ALA A 76 -3.33 1.49 8.83
C ALA A 76 -4.56 2.37 9.13
N GLY A 77 -5.76 1.81 9.02
CA GLY A 77 -7.01 2.54 9.19
C GLY A 77 -7.28 3.63 8.15
N ALA A 78 -6.48 3.74 7.08
CA ALA A 78 -6.72 4.71 6.03
C ALA A 78 -8.05 4.43 5.29
N VAL A 79 -8.74 5.49 4.90
CA VAL A 79 -10.03 5.41 4.20
C VAL A 79 -9.86 5.95 2.78
N PHE A 80 -10.10 5.09 1.80
CA PHE A 80 -10.05 5.42 0.38
C PHE A 80 -11.47 5.42 -0.18
N LEU A 81 -11.94 6.59 -0.61
CA LEU A 81 -13.25 6.77 -1.20
C LEU A 81 -13.10 6.99 -2.70
N ALA A 82 -13.80 6.20 -3.52
CA ALA A 82 -13.95 6.51 -4.93
C ALA A 82 -15.17 7.38 -5.14
N ASP A 83 -15.02 8.43 -5.92
CA ASP A 83 -16.10 9.03 -6.66
C ASP A 83 -16.18 8.37 -8.06
N ASP A 84 -17.25 8.59 -8.80
CA ASP A 84 -17.83 7.76 -9.86
C ASP A 84 -16.98 7.24 -11.01
N ASP A 85 -15.81 7.75 -11.27
CA ASP A 85 -15.19 7.62 -12.60
C ASP A 85 -13.83 6.92 -12.64
N GLY A 86 -13.41 6.23 -11.57
CA GLY A 86 -12.10 5.63 -11.60
C GLY A 86 -11.70 4.77 -10.40
N ASP A 87 -10.41 4.62 -10.24
CA ASP A 87 -9.80 3.84 -9.16
C ASP A 87 -10.00 4.52 -7.80
N THR A 88 -10.41 3.76 -6.79
CA THR A 88 -10.45 4.23 -5.39
C THR A 88 -9.08 4.62 -4.93
N VAL A 89 -8.12 3.79 -5.31
CA VAL A 89 -6.70 3.99 -5.09
C VAL A 89 -5.94 3.16 -6.11
N THR A 90 -4.83 3.66 -6.61
CA THR A 90 -3.91 2.86 -7.41
C THR A 90 -2.50 2.85 -6.81
N PHE A 91 -2.00 1.65 -6.56
CA PHE A 91 -0.62 1.33 -6.25
C PHE A 91 0.06 0.58 -7.40
N GLU A 92 -0.53 0.59 -8.60
CA GLU A 92 0.00 -0.13 -9.76
C GLU A 92 1.47 0.19 -10.00
N GLY A 93 2.29 -0.85 -10.10
CA GLY A 93 3.74 -0.75 -10.27
C GLY A 93 4.48 -0.17 -9.08
N ALA A 94 3.84 0.00 -7.91
CA ALA A 94 4.52 0.48 -6.71
C ALA A 94 5.51 -0.55 -6.16
N LYS A 95 6.56 -0.06 -5.49
CA LYS A 95 7.53 -0.90 -4.80
C LYS A 95 7.52 -0.61 -3.31
N PHE A 96 7.42 -1.67 -2.50
CA PHE A 96 7.41 -1.61 -1.05
C PHE A 96 8.62 -2.34 -0.46
N GLY A 97 9.41 -1.58 0.31
CA GLY A 97 10.56 -2.12 1.01
C GLY A 97 11.76 -2.44 0.11
N ASP A 98 12.78 -2.96 0.73
CA ASP A 98 13.94 -3.61 0.11
C ASP A 98 14.16 -4.97 0.80
N ARG A 99 15.19 -5.72 0.41
CA ARG A 99 15.50 -7.05 0.97
C ARG A 99 15.88 -7.02 2.46
N ASN A 100 16.19 -5.86 3.02
CA ASN A 100 16.53 -5.67 4.43
C ASN A 100 15.33 -5.15 5.23
N PHE A 101 14.19 -4.89 4.58
CA PHE A 101 12.99 -4.34 5.19
C PHE A 101 12.34 -5.41 6.09
N LYS A 102 12.42 -5.21 7.41
CA LYS A 102 11.95 -6.17 8.42
C LYS A 102 10.56 -5.86 8.97
N ARG A 103 10.09 -4.63 8.80
CA ARG A 103 8.75 -4.24 9.23
C ARG A 103 7.77 -4.46 8.11
N ALA A 104 6.56 -4.91 8.45
CA ALA A 104 5.52 -5.03 7.45
C ALA A 104 5.08 -3.65 6.93
N THR A 105 4.92 -3.55 5.60
CA THR A 105 4.08 -2.51 5.02
C THR A 105 2.65 -2.79 5.44
N THR A 106 1.98 -1.88 6.13
CA THR A 106 0.67 -2.16 6.71
C THR A 106 -0.46 -1.39 6.05
N PHE A 107 -1.51 -2.11 5.70
CA PHE A 107 -2.84 -1.64 5.32
C PHE A 107 -3.90 -2.15 6.32
N ASP A 108 -3.50 -2.45 7.56
CA ASP A 108 -4.38 -3.03 8.56
C ASP A 108 -5.59 -2.13 8.83
N ASN A 109 -6.77 -2.74 8.81
CA ASN A 109 -8.04 -2.03 8.96
C ASN A 109 -8.27 -0.90 7.94
N ALA A 110 -7.54 -0.87 6.83
CA ALA A 110 -7.81 0.08 5.75
C ALA A 110 -9.19 -0.19 5.13
N TYR A 111 -9.83 0.87 4.66
CA TYR A 111 -11.20 0.82 4.20
C TYR A 111 -11.32 1.38 2.78
N PHE A 112 -11.73 0.53 1.85
CA PHE A 112 -11.88 0.84 0.43
C PHE A 112 -13.38 0.85 0.08
N ARG A 113 -13.91 2.00 -0.30
CA ARG A 113 -15.34 2.18 -0.51
C ARG A 113 -15.65 3.02 -1.74
N SER A 114 -16.74 2.68 -2.45
CA SER A 114 -17.40 3.58 -3.39
C SER A 114 -18.38 4.51 -2.66
N THR A 115 -18.43 5.79 -3.04
CA THR A 115 -19.36 6.77 -2.45
C THR A 115 -20.75 6.70 -3.06
N LYS A 116 -20.94 6.06 -4.21
CA LYS A 116 -22.22 6.04 -4.96
C LYS A 116 -22.97 4.70 -4.98
N GLY A 117 -22.50 3.70 -4.20
CA GLY A 117 -23.22 2.42 -4.08
C GLY A 117 -23.50 1.78 -5.43
N GLU A 118 -24.70 1.24 -5.64
CA GLU A 118 -25.10 0.51 -6.84
C GLU A 118 -24.99 1.27 -8.17
N LYS A 119 -24.95 2.61 -8.13
CA LYS A 119 -24.78 3.45 -9.33
C LYS A 119 -23.31 3.61 -9.73
N ALA A 120 -22.40 3.18 -8.89
CA ALA A 120 -20.98 3.21 -9.20
C ALA A 120 -20.68 2.20 -10.32
N LYS A 121 -19.94 2.62 -11.34
CA LYS A 121 -19.13 1.68 -12.11
C LYS A 121 -18.23 0.97 -11.10
N ARG A 122 -17.89 -0.31 -11.36
CA ARG A 122 -17.03 -1.08 -10.46
C ARG A 122 -15.75 -0.29 -10.18
N CYS A 123 -15.61 0.21 -8.97
CA CYS A 123 -14.38 0.85 -8.52
C CYS A 123 -13.28 -0.19 -8.34
N VAL A 124 -12.03 0.22 -8.42
CA VAL A 124 -10.89 -0.69 -8.26
C VAL A 124 -9.95 -0.16 -7.19
N ALA A 125 -9.63 -0.99 -6.22
CA ALA A 125 -8.45 -0.85 -5.39
C ALA A 125 -7.31 -1.58 -6.12
N ASN A 126 -6.51 -0.81 -6.87
CA ASN A 126 -5.57 -1.34 -7.85
C ASN A 126 -4.19 -1.53 -7.23
N PHE A 127 -3.82 -2.79 -6.99
CA PHE A 127 -2.51 -3.24 -6.51
C PHE A 127 -1.80 -4.09 -7.57
N ARG A 128 -2.09 -3.87 -8.86
CA ARG A 128 -1.44 -4.63 -9.94
C ARG A 128 0.05 -4.32 -10.03
N GLU A 129 0.82 -5.33 -10.44
CA GLU A 129 2.25 -5.17 -10.71
C GLU A 129 3.05 -4.63 -9.51
N VAL A 130 2.51 -4.76 -8.28
CA VAL A 130 3.22 -4.39 -7.06
C VAL A 130 4.41 -5.31 -6.85
N ASP A 131 5.55 -4.71 -6.50
CA ASP A 131 6.77 -5.42 -6.12
C ASP A 131 7.02 -5.21 -4.62
N CYS A 132 6.67 -6.22 -3.82
CA CYS A 132 6.79 -6.17 -2.37
C CYS A 132 7.98 -7.04 -1.93
N LEU A 133 9.08 -6.40 -1.49
CA LEU A 133 10.33 -7.06 -1.12
C LEU A 133 10.42 -7.42 0.36
N GLY A 134 9.58 -6.85 1.21
CA GLY A 134 9.42 -7.17 2.62
C GLY A 134 8.01 -7.63 2.95
N PRO A 135 7.71 -7.94 4.23
CA PRO A 135 6.38 -8.38 4.62
C PRO A 135 5.33 -7.31 4.39
N ILE A 136 4.10 -7.73 4.06
CA ILE A 136 2.95 -6.85 3.87
C ILE A 136 1.72 -7.40 4.59
N THR A 137 0.96 -6.53 5.24
CA THR A 137 -0.25 -6.92 5.94
C THR A 137 -1.45 -6.05 5.57
N PHE A 138 -2.58 -6.72 5.40
CA PHE A 138 -3.91 -6.15 5.16
C PHE A 138 -4.89 -6.63 6.24
N ARG A 139 -4.41 -7.03 7.41
CA ARG A 139 -5.24 -7.62 8.47
C ARG A 139 -6.44 -6.74 8.79
N GLY A 140 -7.64 -7.31 8.70
CA GLY A 140 -8.89 -6.59 8.95
C GLY A 140 -9.27 -5.54 7.90
N ALA A 141 -8.52 -5.42 6.79
CA ALA A 141 -8.87 -4.50 5.72
C ALA A 141 -10.21 -4.87 5.08
N GLN A 142 -10.95 -3.87 4.63
CA GLN A 142 -12.29 -4.05 4.07
C GLN A 142 -12.39 -3.44 2.67
N PHE A 143 -12.57 -4.31 1.69
CA PHE A 143 -12.90 -3.95 0.31
C PHE A 143 -14.42 -4.09 0.16
N GLN A 144 -15.10 -2.95 0.18
CA GLN A 144 -16.57 -2.89 0.25
C GLN A 144 -17.22 -3.32 -1.06
N GLU A 145 -18.55 -3.45 -1.03
CA GLU A 145 -19.35 -3.70 -2.23
C GLU A 145 -19.00 -2.72 -3.34
N PHE A 146 -18.97 -3.20 -4.60
CA PHE A 146 -18.58 -2.44 -5.79
C PHE A 146 -17.10 -2.02 -5.87
N VAL A 147 -16.25 -2.43 -4.92
CA VAL A 147 -14.80 -2.21 -4.99
C VAL A 147 -14.10 -3.54 -5.24
N ARG A 148 -13.61 -3.73 -6.45
CA ARG A 148 -12.77 -4.87 -6.80
C ARG A 148 -11.35 -4.64 -6.25
N ALA A 149 -10.80 -5.62 -5.55
CA ALA A 149 -9.40 -5.64 -5.18
C ALA A 149 -8.60 -6.37 -6.28
N ASP A 150 -7.66 -5.68 -6.92
CA ASP A 150 -6.87 -6.27 -8.00
C ASP A 150 -5.39 -6.30 -7.65
N PHE A 151 -4.87 -7.49 -7.30
CA PHE A 151 -3.48 -7.77 -6.99
C PHE A 151 -2.75 -8.46 -8.15
N SER A 152 -3.37 -8.55 -9.32
CA SER A 152 -2.84 -9.33 -10.44
C SER A 152 -1.44 -8.91 -10.85
N HIS A 153 -0.63 -9.89 -11.28
CA HIS A 153 0.76 -9.71 -11.72
C HIS A 153 1.73 -9.19 -10.66
N SER A 154 1.34 -9.21 -9.37
CA SER A 154 2.18 -8.73 -8.28
C SER A 154 3.13 -9.81 -7.78
N ARG A 155 4.24 -9.36 -7.20
CA ARG A 155 5.26 -10.21 -6.60
C ARG A 155 5.43 -9.89 -5.13
N PHE A 156 5.33 -10.91 -4.30
CA PHE A 156 5.50 -10.85 -2.86
C PHE A 156 6.67 -11.77 -2.47
N GLU A 157 7.77 -11.18 -2.03
CA GLU A 157 9.02 -11.89 -1.71
C GLU A 157 9.05 -12.39 -0.26
N ASP A 158 8.14 -11.90 0.59
CA ASP A 158 8.05 -12.20 2.02
C ASP A 158 6.56 -12.45 2.38
N ASN A 159 6.27 -12.64 3.67
CA ASN A 159 4.95 -12.96 4.20
C ASN A 159 3.86 -11.96 3.79
N VAL A 160 2.69 -12.48 3.44
CA VAL A 160 1.48 -11.72 3.16
C VAL A 160 0.40 -12.08 4.16
N ASP A 161 -0.03 -11.13 5.00
CA ASP A 161 -1.12 -11.36 5.94
C ASP A 161 -2.42 -10.69 5.45
N LEU A 162 -3.38 -11.52 5.05
CA LEU A 162 -4.75 -11.15 4.69
C LEU A 162 -5.76 -11.57 5.77
N GLY A 163 -5.29 -11.88 6.99
CA GLY A 163 -6.15 -12.32 8.08
C GLY A 163 -7.28 -11.33 8.37
N ASP A 164 -8.47 -11.82 8.66
CA ASP A 164 -9.66 -11.01 8.95
C ASP A 164 -10.10 -10.04 7.83
N CYS A 165 -9.47 -10.10 6.64
CA CYS A 165 -9.86 -9.29 5.48
C CYS A 165 -11.30 -9.61 5.03
N LYS A 166 -11.97 -8.59 4.50
CA LYS A 166 -13.29 -8.72 3.88
C LYS A 166 -13.25 -8.22 2.44
N PHE A 167 -13.39 -9.14 1.50
CA PHE A 167 -13.57 -8.84 0.08
C PHE A 167 -15.07 -9.00 -0.24
N LEU A 168 -15.81 -7.89 -0.23
CA LEU A 168 -17.26 -7.89 -0.49
C LEU A 168 -17.58 -7.76 -1.99
N SER A 169 -16.57 -7.73 -2.84
CA SER A 169 -16.62 -7.81 -4.30
C SER A 169 -15.49 -8.73 -4.78
N ASP A 170 -15.17 -8.70 -6.08
CA ASP A 170 -14.12 -9.53 -6.65
C ASP A 170 -12.74 -9.23 -6.02
N ALA A 171 -11.97 -10.27 -5.75
CA ALA A 171 -10.56 -10.19 -5.40
C ALA A 171 -9.75 -10.98 -6.43
N LEU A 172 -8.86 -10.30 -7.16
CA LEU A 172 -8.09 -10.89 -8.25
C LEU A 172 -6.63 -11.05 -7.82
N PHE A 173 -6.12 -12.26 -7.98
CA PHE A 173 -4.73 -12.64 -7.72
C PHE A 173 -4.12 -13.34 -8.96
N GLU A 174 -4.52 -12.94 -10.16
CA GLU A 174 -4.06 -13.59 -11.39
C GLU A 174 -2.55 -13.38 -11.57
N LYS A 175 -1.82 -14.47 -11.79
CA LYS A 175 -0.36 -14.48 -12.02
C LYS A 175 0.45 -13.79 -10.90
N CYS A 176 -0.05 -13.79 -9.67
CA CYS A 176 0.75 -13.39 -8.53
C CYS A 176 1.85 -14.41 -8.24
N ALA A 177 3.00 -13.92 -7.79
CA ALA A 177 4.07 -14.74 -7.25
C ALA A 177 4.18 -14.49 -5.74
N PHE A 178 3.91 -15.52 -4.96
CA PHE A 178 4.10 -15.54 -3.51
C PHE A 178 5.29 -16.45 -3.22
N ARG A 179 6.33 -15.95 -2.58
CA ARG A 179 7.54 -16.70 -2.29
C ARG A 179 7.63 -17.23 -0.88
N ASP A 180 6.81 -16.67 0.00
CA ASP A 180 6.72 -17.06 1.40
C ASP A 180 5.24 -17.26 1.80
N ASP A 181 4.95 -17.33 3.08
CA ASP A 181 3.64 -17.68 3.62
C ASP A 181 2.55 -16.64 3.30
N ILE A 182 1.34 -17.14 3.04
CA ILE A 182 0.13 -16.34 2.94
C ILE A 182 -0.80 -16.72 4.08
N VAL A 183 -1.14 -15.78 4.93
CA VAL A 183 -2.11 -15.96 6.00
C VAL A 183 -3.49 -15.52 5.52
N LEU A 184 -4.46 -16.46 5.53
CA LEU A 184 -5.87 -16.26 5.15
C LEU A 184 -6.82 -16.54 6.31
N ALA A 185 -6.33 -16.47 7.54
CA ALA A 185 -7.15 -16.79 8.71
C ALA A 185 -8.35 -15.84 8.82
N GLN A 186 -9.58 -16.40 8.81
CA GLN A 186 -10.86 -15.66 8.90
C GLN A 186 -11.10 -14.68 7.75
N THR A 187 -10.35 -14.77 6.65
CA THR A 187 -10.59 -13.96 5.44
C THR A 187 -11.93 -14.35 4.80
N GLN A 188 -12.70 -13.34 4.44
CA GLN A 188 -14.01 -13.50 3.81
C GLN A 188 -13.94 -13.08 2.35
N PHE A 189 -14.30 -14.00 1.45
CA PHE A 189 -14.46 -13.75 0.02
C PHE A 189 -15.94 -13.89 -0.31
N ASN A 190 -16.62 -12.78 -0.53
CA ASN A 190 -18.00 -12.79 -0.96
C ASN A 190 -18.03 -12.61 -2.47
N SER A 191 -18.33 -13.68 -3.20
CA SER A 191 -18.74 -13.55 -4.59
C SER A 191 -20.20 -13.12 -4.65
N PHE A 192 -20.49 -12.00 -5.28
CA PHE A 192 -21.85 -11.72 -5.71
C PHE A 192 -22.24 -12.74 -6.79
N PRO A 193 -23.49 -13.28 -6.73
CA PRO A 193 -24.01 -14.15 -7.76
C PRO A 193 -24.18 -13.43 -9.10
#